data_bc1b4af1ab1c2b98da6403e93235fa14
#
_entry.id   bc1b4af1ab1c2b98da6403e93235fa14
#
_cell.length_a   1.000
_cell.length_b   1.000
_cell.length_c   1.000
_cell.angle_alpha   90.00
_cell.angle_beta   90.00
_cell.angle_gamma   90.00
#
_symmetry.space_group_name_H-M   'P 1'
#
loop_
_entity.id
_entity.type
_entity.pdbx_description
1 polymer ?
#
loop_
_entity_poly.entity_id
_entity_poly.type
_entity_poly.pdbx_seq_one_letter_code
_entity_poly.pdbx_strand_id
1 'polypeptide(L)'
;MLALADRAQMPSLAMRLGSLLVHSGSDLFDSTAYPAPPLTAKDGGVLDRELILALIRQESAFNPKAKSHAGARGLMQLMPRTAGFVAKDRRLGGAQRNQLFDPELNLKLGQKYIDILLGDVRIKGDLFRLLTAWNGGPGNLNKWSRKVKHNDDPLLFIESIPSRETRIFVERVLTNYWIYRIRFNQPLASMDAVARGKWPHYTSERELAVEVAEDGRN
;
A
#
# COMPACT_ATOMS: atom_id res chain seq x y z
N MET A 1 0.83 -23.75 -15.74
CA MET A 1 -0.15 -23.25 -14.74
C MET A 1 0.02 -21.76 -14.45
N LEU A 2 1.22 -21.24 -14.19
CA LEU A 2 1.46 -19.80 -13.96
C LEU A 2 0.99 -18.91 -15.11
N ALA A 3 1.42 -19.19 -16.35
CA ALA A 3 0.99 -18.46 -17.52
C ALA A 3 -0.54 -18.50 -17.75
N LEU A 4 -1.20 -19.54 -17.28
CA LEU A 4 -2.66 -19.65 -17.33
C LEU A 4 -3.30 -18.76 -16.28
N ALA A 5 -2.79 -18.75 -15.04
CA ALA A 5 -3.27 -17.89 -13.96
C ALA A 5 -3.12 -16.40 -14.32
N ASP A 6 -2.02 -16.02 -14.95
CA ASP A 6 -1.76 -14.66 -15.40
C ASP A 6 -2.72 -14.25 -16.53
N ARG A 7 -2.85 -15.08 -17.58
CA ARG A 7 -3.82 -14.85 -18.67
C ARG A 7 -5.27 -14.81 -18.20
N ALA A 8 -5.61 -15.63 -17.20
CA ALA A 8 -6.94 -15.66 -16.60
C ALA A 8 -7.18 -14.53 -15.59
N GLN A 9 -6.22 -13.59 -15.43
CA GLN A 9 -6.29 -12.48 -14.48
C GLN A 9 -6.60 -12.94 -13.04
N MET A 10 -5.92 -14.02 -12.60
CA MET A 10 -6.05 -14.62 -11.29
C MET A 10 -4.81 -14.32 -10.42
N PRO A 11 -4.56 -13.05 -10.01
CA PRO A 11 -3.32 -12.65 -9.36
C PRO A 11 -3.10 -13.35 -8.01
N SER A 12 -4.15 -13.64 -7.27
CA SER A 12 -4.05 -14.40 -6.02
C SER A 12 -3.55 -15.84 -6.25
N LEU A 13 -4.00 -16.49 -7.32
CA LEU A 13 -3.53 -17.83 -7.70
C LEU A 13 -2.08 -17.77 -8.21
N ALA A 14 -1.75 -16.79 -9.06
CA ALA A 14 -0.40 -16.58 -9.57
C ALA A 14 0.60 -16.40 -8.41
N MET A 15 0.26 -15.57 -7.43
CA MET A 15 1.09 -15.33 -6.24
C MET A 15 1.29 -16.60 -5.39
N ARG A 16 0.23 -17.40 -5.19
CA ARG A 16 0.35 -18.68 -4.44
C ARG A 16 1.22 -19.69 -5.16
N LEU A 17 1.04 -19.83 -6.47
CA LEU A 17 1.87 -20.71 -7.30
C LEU A 17 3.33 -20.23 -7.34
N GLY A 18 3.56 -18.92 -7.45
CA GLY A 18 4.87 -18.31 -7.40
C GLY A 18 5.59 -18.62 -6.09
N SER A 19 4.91 -18.49 -4.96
CA SER A 19 5.47 -18.84 -3.65
C SER A 19 5.91 -20.29 -3.54
N LEU A 20 5.19 -21.22 -4.18
CA LEU A 20 5.58 -22.64 -4.22
C LEU A 20 6.82 -22.86 -5.10
N LEU A 21 6.95 -22.16 -6.22
CA LEU A 21 8.07 -22.28 -7.15
C LEU A 21 9.38 -21.71 -6.59
N VAL A 22 9.31 -20.66 -5.81
CA VAL A 22 10.47 -20.08 -5.11
C VAL A 22 11.14 -21.13 -4.23
N HIS A 23 10.35 -21.92 -3.52
CA HIS A 23 10.90 -23.02 -2.68
C HIS A 23 11.54 -24.14 -3.52
N SER A 24 11.27 -24.20 -4.81
CA SER A 24 11.87 -25.17 -5.75
C SER A 24 13.08 -24.64 -6.53
N GLY A 25 13.59 -23.44 -6.23
CA GLY A 25 14.77 -22.85 -6.86
C GLY A 25 14.54 -22.32 -8.29
N SER A 26 13.33 -21.93 -8.63
CA SER A 26 12.99 -21.39 -9.95
C SER A 26 13.29 -19.88 -10.05
N ASP A 27 13.90 -19.44 -11.16
CA ASP A 27 14.19 -18.03 -11.46
C ASP A 27 12.95 -17.18 -11.81
N LEU A 28 11.75 -17.76 -11.78
CA LEU A 28 10.48 -17.10 -12.12
C LEU A 28 9.87 -16.26 -10.96
N PHE A 29 10.70 -15.90 -10.00
CA PHE A 29 10.26 -15.24 -8.75
C PHE A 29 9.53 -13.92 -8.99
N ASP A 30 10.10 -13.02 -9.78
CA ASP A 30 9.64 -11.62 -9.86
C ASP A 30 8.25 -11.46 -10.48
N SER A 31 7.96 -12.17 -11.56
CA SER A 31 6.68 -12.04 -12.26
C SER A 31 5.52 -12.69 -11.50
N THR A 32 5.79 -13.70 -10.69
CA THR A 32 4.77 -14.50 -10.01
C THR A 32 4.52 -14.07 -8.56
N ALA A 33 5.58 -13.71 -7.84
CA ALA A 33 5.48 -13.22 -6.47
C ALA A 33 4.93 -11.78 -6.39
N TYR A 34 5.06 -11.02 -7.46
CA TYR A 34 4.59 -9.65 -7.59
C TYR A 34 3.67 -9.47 -8.80
N PRO A 35 2.47 -10.09 -8.80
CA PRO A 35 1.54 -9.96 -9.91
C PRO A 35 1.11 -8.49 -10.09
N ALA A 36 0.93 -8.07 -11.33
CA ALA A 36 0.57 -6.71 -11.70
C ALA A 36 -0.71 -6.67 -12.54
N PRO A 37 -1.85 -7.09 -11.99
CA PRO A 37 -3.11 -7.05 -12.72
C PRO A 37 -3.46 -5.60 -13.10
N PRO A 38 -4.19 -5.37 -14.21
CA PRO A 38 -4.72 -4.05 -14.50
C PRO A 38 -5.66 -3.63 -13.38
N LEU A 39 -5.30 -2.57 -12.66
CA LEU A 39 -6.15 -1.96 -11.65
C LEU A 39 -6.85 -0.78 -12.33
N THR A 40 -8.10 -0.96 -12.72
CA THR A 40 -8.93 0.13 -13.23
C THR A 40 -9.72 0.72 -12.08
N ALA A 41 -9.21 1.82 -11.49
CA ALA A 41 -10.10 2.77 -10.84
C ALA A 41 -10.71 3.61 -11.96
N LYS A 42 -12.00 3.50 -12.21
CA LYS A 42 -12.72 4.24 -13.27
C LYS A 42 -12.60 5.77 -13.15
N ASP A 43 -12.20 6.28 -12.01
CA ASP A 43 -12.13 7.71 -11.69
C ASP A 43 -10.68 8.26 -11.70
N GLY A 44 -9.72 7.62 -12.39
CA GLY A 44 -8.36 8.14 -12.58
C GLY A 44 -7.69 8.49 -11.23
N GLY A 45 -7.38 7.49 -10.42
CA GLY A 45 -6.69 7.71 -9.13
C GLY A 45 -5.39 8.49 -9.32
N VAL A 46 -5.17 9.47 -8.46
CA VAL A 46 -3.94 10.31 -8.43
C VAL A 46 -2.74 9.51 -7.91
N LEU A 47 -3.00 8.33 -7.33
CA LEU A 47 -1.97 7.52 -6.67
C LEU A 47 -1.30 6.56 -7.64
N ASP A 48 0.00 6.41 -7.46
CA ASP A 48 0.81 5.48 -8.24
C ASP A 48 0.33 4.04 -8.06
N ARG A 49 0.31 3.32 -9.17
CA ARG A 49 -0.09 1.92 -9.23
C ARG A 49 0.73 1.04 -8.29
N GLU A 50 2.02 1.34 -8.14
CA GLU A 50 2.96 0.59 -7.31
C GLU A 50 2.57 0.59 -5.84
N LEU A 51 2.16 1.75 -5.31
CA LEU A 51 1.71 1.86 -3.92
C LEU A 51 0.41 1.07 -3.69
N ILE A 52 -0.53 1.14 -4.64
CA ILE A 52 -1.78 0.39 -4.58
C ILE A 52 -1.52 -1.12 -4.63
N LEU A 53 -0.68 -1.59 -5.56
CA LEU A 53 -0.31 -3.00 -5.68
C LEU A 53 0.41 -3.51 -4.43
N ALA A 54 1.32 -2.70 -3.86
CA ALA A 54 2.05 -3.04 -2.64
C ALA A 54 1.12 -3.25 -1.44
N LEU A 55 0.13 -2.37 -1.29
CA LEU A 55 -0.89 -2.48 -0.25
C LEU A 55 -1.77 -3.72 -0.47
N ILE A 56 -2.33 -3.91 -1.66
CA ILE A 56 -3.21 -5.05 -1.96
C ILE A 56 -2.47 -6.37 -1.74
N ARG A 57 -1.20 -6.44 -2.14
CA ARG A 57 -0.36 -7.62 -1.93
C ARG A 57 -0.24 -7.95 -0.44
N GLN A 58 0.03 -6.97 0.39
CA GLN A 58 0.18 -7.16 1.85
C GLN A 58 -1.16 -7.42 2.53
N GLU A 59 -2.23 -6.75 2.14
CA GLU A 59 -3.52 -6.80 2.82
C GLU A 59 -4.31 -8.07 2.53
N SER A 60 -4.36 -8.50 1.28
CA SER A 60 -5.24 -9.58 0.85
C SER A 60 -4.59 -10.64 -0.03
N ALA A 61 -3.31 -10.47 -0.40
CA ALA A 61 -2.70 -11.28 -1.46
C ALA A 61 -3.58 -11.33 -2.73
N PHE A 62 -4.16 -10.19 -3.10
CA PHE A 62 -5.09 -10.01 -4.23
C PHE A 62 -6.41 -10.78 -4.10
N ASN A 63 -6.81 -11.22 -2.92
CA ASN A 63 -8.08 -11.89 -2.72
C ASN A 63 -9.22 -10.88 -2.44
N PRO A 64 -10.17 -10.65 -3.37
CA PRO A 64 -11.25 -9.68 -3.17
C PRO A 64 -12.24 -10.13 -2.10
N LYS A 65 -12.26 -11.41 -1.73
CA LYS A 65 -13.13 -11.96 -0.68
C LYS A 65 -12.43 -12.08 0.67
N ALA A 66 -11.21 -11.54 0.80
CA ALA A 66 -10.48 -11.58 2.08
C ALA A 66 -11.26 -10.86 3.19
N LYS A 67 -11.27 -11.47 4.37
CA LYS A 67 -11.86 -10.92 5.58
C LYS A 67 -10.95 -11.21 6.76
N SER A 68 -10.52 -10.17 7.47
CA SER A 68 -9.73 -10.32 8.69
C SER A 68 -10.57 -10.71 9.91
N HIS A 69 -9.93 -11.17 10.97
CA HIS A 69 -10.58 -11.41 12.26
C HIS A 69 -11.20 -10.12 12.84
N ALA A 70 -10.54 -8.97 12.63
CA ALA A 70 -11.06 -7.67 13.05
C ALA A 70 -12.23 -7.17 12.18
N GLY A 71 -12.54 -7.86 11.08
CA GLY A 71 -13.65 -7.54 10.20
C GLY A 71 -13.32 -6.62 9.03
N ALA A 72 -12.05 -6.35 8.74
CA ALA A 72 -11.63 -5.70 7.50
C ALA A 72 -12.00 -6.54 6.28
N ARG A 73 -12.26 -5.92 5.11
CA ARG A 73 -12.81 -6.61 3.93
C ARG A 73 -12.19 -6.13 2.63
N GLY A 74 -12.11 -7.09 1.69
CA GLY A 74 -11.77 -6.84 0.29
C GLY A 74 -10.27 -6.69 0.03
N LEU A 75 -9.94 -6.22 -1.18
CA LEU A 75 -8.57 -6.13 -1.67
C LEU A 75 -7.64 -5.33 -0.76
N MET A 76 -8.09 -4.16 -0.30
CA MET A 76 -7.33 -3.25 0.54
C MET A 76 -7.70 -3.36 2.04
N GLN A 77 -8.39 -4.43 2.45
CA GLN A 77 -8.76 -4.72 3.84
C GLN A 77 -9.34 -3.50 4.60
N LEU A 78 -10.31 -2.84 3.98
CA LEU A 78 -10.95 -1.69 4.61
C LEU A 78 -11.82 -2.11 5.79
N MET A 79 -11.64 -1.43 6.92
CA MET A 79 -12.58 -1.53 8.04
C MET A 79 -13.92 -0.89 7.65
N PRO A 80 -15.08 -1.53 7.93
CA PRO A 80 -16.38 -0.99 7.58
C PRO A 80 -16.63 0.45 8.06
N ARG A 81 -16.18 0.78 9.27
CA ARG A 81 -16.31 2.15 9.81
C ARG A 81 -15.48 3.15 9.01
N THR A 82 -14.25 2.78 8.62
CA THR A 82 -13.39 3.62 7.79
C THR A 82 -14.02 3.82 6.41
N ALA A 83 -14.53 2.75 5.79
CA ALA A 83 -15.22 2.84 4.52
C ALA A 83 -16.45 3.76 4.58
N GLY A 84 -17.25 3.63 5.64
CA GLY A 84 -18.40 4.51 5.88
C GLY A 84 -18.03 5.99 6.05
N PHE A 85 -16.93 6.27 6.71
CA PHE A 85 -16.37 7.61 6.85
C PHE A 85 -15.92 8.18 5.50
N VAL A 86 -15.11 7.42 4.75
CA VAL A 86 -14.54 7.83 3.46
C VAL A 86 -15.62 8.04 2.40
N ALA A 87 -16.62 7.18 2.37
CA ALA A 87 -17.75 7.26 1.46
C ALA A 87 -18.80 8.32 1.86
N LYS A 88 -18.74 8.81 3.12
CA LYS A 88 -19.83 9.58 3.76
C LYS A 88 -21.16 8.81 3.76
N ASP A 89 -21.10 7.48 3.85
CA ASP A 89 -22.25 6.57 3.88
C ASP A 89 -22.16 5.59 5.06
N ARG A 90 -22.92 5.85 6.11
CA ARG A 90 -22.95 5.03 7.33
C ARG A 90 -23.39 3.58 7.09
N ARG A 91 -24.12 3.28 6.00
CA ARG A 91 -24.58 1.94 5.66
C ARG A 91 -23.40 0.98 5.40
N LEU A 92 -22.31 1.49 4.83
CA LEU A 92 -21.07 0.71 4.64
C LEU A 92 -20.40 0.32 5.95
N GLY A 93 -20.61 1.09 7.00
CA GLY A 93 -20.21 0.74 8.37
C GLY A 93 -21.07 -0.34 9.03
N GLY A 94 -22.25 -0.61 8.49
CA GLY A 94 -23.29 -1.48 9.06
C GLY A 94 -23.85 -2.51 8.09
N ALA A 95 -25.12 -2.33 7.68
CA ALA A 95 -25.89 -3.30 6.91
C ALA A 95 -25.27 -3.64 5.53
N GLN A 96 -24.63 -2.66 4.89
CA GLN A 96 -24.05 -2.83 3.55
C GLN A 96 -22.54 -3.12 3.56
N ARG A 97 -21.96 -3.43 4.72
CA ARG A 97 -20.51 -3.69 4.86
C ARG A 97 -19.95 -4.76 3.91
N ASN A 98 -20.79 -5.70 3.45
CA ASN A 98 -20.37 -6.75 2.52
C ASN A 98 -20.16 -6.24 1.09
N GLN A 99 -20.61 -5.02 0.74
CA GLN A 99 -20.28 -4.37 -0.52
C GLN A 99 -18.76 -4.10 -0.64
N LEU A 100 -18.03 -4.06 0.49
CA LEU A 100 -16.57 -3.94 0.51
C LEU A 100 -15.84 -5.16 -0.10
N PHE A 101 -16.54 -6.25 -0.42
CA PHE A 101 -16.01 -7.35 -1.22
C PHE A 101 -16.07 -7.08 -2.72
N ASP A 102 -16.74 -6.01 -3.15
CA ASP A 102 -16.67 -5.53 -4.53
C ASP A 102 -15.29 -4.88 -4.75
N PRO A 103 -14.49 -5.38 -5.74
CA PRO A 103 -13.14 -4.90 -5.95
C PRO A 103 -13.07 -3.43 -6.34
N GLU A 104 -13.98 -2.97 -7.19
CA GLU A 104 -13.98 -1.59 -7.69
C GLU A 104 -14.30 -0.59 -6.57
N LEU A 105 -15.35 -0.87 -5.79
CA LEU A 105 -15.71 -0.06 -4.63
C LEU A 105 -14.58 -0.05 -3.59
N ASN A 106 -13.99 -1.20 -3.33
CA ASN A 106 -12.91 -1.33 -2.34
C ASN A 106 -11.67 -0.53 -2.74
N LEU A 107 -11.25 -0.63 -4.00
CA LEU A 107 -10.15 0.15 -4.57
C LEU A 107 -10.44 1.66 -4.51
N LYS A 108 -11.61 2.09 -4.95
CA LYS A 108 -12.03 3.50 -4.94
C LYS A 108 -11.95 4.08 -3.53
N LEU A 109 -12.51 3.38 -2.55
CA LEU A 109 -12.53 3.86 -1.17
C LEU A 109 -11.14 3.79 -0.53
N GLY A 110 -10.35 2.77 -0.84
CA GLY A 110 -8.98 2.63 -0.35
C GLY A 110 -8.08 3.75 -0.84
N GLN A 111 -8.10 4.06 -2.14
CA GLN A 111 -7.34 5.17 -2.71
C GLN A 111 -7.76 6.51 -2.09
N LYS A 112 -9.06 6.76 -1.99
CA LYS A 112 -9.56 7.98 -1.34
C LYS A 112 -9.13 8.09 0.12
N TYR A 113 -9.02 6.97 0.84
CA TYR A 113 -8.51 6.97 2.21
C TYR A 113 -7.02 7.30 2.27
N ILE A 114 -6.22 6.79 1.33
CA ILE A 114 -4.80 7.16 1.21
C ILE A 114 -4.66 8.67 0.96
N ASP A 115 -5.45 9.26 0.06
CA ASP A 115 -5.45 10.69 -0.21
C ASP A 115 -5.76 11.50 1.06
N ILE A 116 -6.77 11.08 1.82
CA ILE A 116 -7.11 11.72 3.10
C ILE A 116 -5.94 11.65 4.09
N LEU A 117 -5.23 10.51 4.14
CA LEU A 117 -4.09 10.35 5.02
C LEU A 117 -2.89 11.17 4.55
N LEU A 118 -2.60 11.20 3.25
CA LEU A 118 -1.50 12.01 2.68
C LEU A 118 -1.71 13.51 2.95
N GLY A 119 -2.96 13.99 2.91
CA GLY A 119 -3.33 15.36 3.24
C GLY A 119 -3.30 15.69 4.74
N ASP A 120 -3.10 14.72 5.64
CA ASP A 120 -3.02 14.97 7.08
C ASP A 120 -1.70 15.65 7.43
N VAL A 121 -1.77 16.79 8.13
CA VAL A 121 -0.61 17.60 8.54
C VAL A 121 0.41 16.85 9.41
N ARG A 122 0.01 15.73 10.00
CA ARG A 122 0.88 14.86 10.81
C ARG A 122 1.64 13.85 9.96
N ILE A 123 1.17 13.58 8.75
CA ILE A 123 1.77 12.65 7.78
C ILE A 123 2.62 13.41 6.78
N LYS A 124 2.11 14.50 6.20
CA LYS A 124 2.85 15.38 5.27
C LYS A 124 3.54 14.62 4.13
N GLY A 125 2.87 13.63 3.57
CA GLY A 125 3.43 12.81 2.50
C GLY A 125 4.46 11.75 2.94
N ASP A 126 4.80 11.65 4.21
CA ASP A 126 5.76 10.66 4.72
C ASP A 126 5.18 9.24 4.67
N LEU A 127 5.86 8.35 3.95
CA LEU A 127 5.39 6.97 3.74
C LEU A 127 5.39 6.12 5.02
N PHE A 128 6.34 6.34 5.94
CA PHE A 128 6.37 5.60 7.20
C PHE A 128 5.16 5.96 8.07
N ARG A 129 4.84 7.24 8.16
CA ARG A 129 3.68 7.74 8.89
C ARG A 129 2.37 7.37 8.21
N LEU A 130 2.33 7.43 6.88
CA LEU A 130 1.18 6.99 6.08
C LEU A 130 0.82 5.54 6.38
N LEU A 131 1.79 4.63 6.26
CA LEU A 131 1.58 3.21 6.46
C LEU A 131 1.31 2.85 7.94
N THR A 132 1.93 3.59 8.86
CA THR A 132 1.61 3.50 10.29
C THR A 132 0.16 3.91 10.58
N ALA A 133 -0.31 4.99 9.94
CA ALA A 133 -1.70 5.43 10.08
C ALA A 133 -2.69 4.51 9.37
N TRP A 134 -2.31 3.95 8.24
CA TRP A 134 -3.12 2.99 7.50
C TRP A 134 -3.42 1.74 8.34
N ASN A 135 -2.38 1.08 8.85
CA ASN A 135 -2.52 -0.16 9.62
C ASN A 135 -2.95 0.09 11.07
N GLY A 136 -2.26 1.00 11.77
CA GLY A 136 -2.50 1.28 13.18
C GLY A 136 -3.64 2.25 13.45
N GLY A 137 -4.06 2.99 12.44
CA GLY A 137 -5.01 4.10 12.55
C GLY A 137 -4.37 5.45 12.92
N PRO A 138 -4.95 6.59 12.46
CA PRO A 138 -4.41 7.94 12.70
C PRO A 138 -4.30 8.29 14.19
N GLY A 139 -5.21 7.76 15.01
CA GLY A 139 -5.19 7.96 16.47
C GLY A 139 -3.96 7.34 17.14
N ASN A 140 -3.59 6.12 16.73
CA ASN A 140 -2.40 5.46 17.22
C ASN A 140 -1.13 6.11 16.67
N LEU A 141 -1.08 6.51 15.40
CA LEU A 141 0.02 7.30 14.87
C LEU A 141 0.29 8.53 15.76
N ASN A 142 -0.75 9.32 16.06
CA ASN A 142 -0.63 10.51 16.89
C ASN A 142 -0.12 10.19 18.31
N LYS A 143 -0.63 9.11 18.92
CA LYS A 143 -0.20 8.64 20.25
C LYS A 143 1.26 8.18 20.24
N TRP A 144 1.67 7.43 19.23
CA TRP A 144 3.02 6.88 19.15
C TRP A 144 4.04 7.95 18.78
N SER A 145 3.76 8.84 17.83
CA SER A 145 4.65 9.94 17.47
C SER A 145 5.00 10.88 18.63
N ARG A 146 4.12 11.00 19.63
CA ARG A 146 4.41 11.77 20.85
C ARG A 146 5.26 11.02 21.88
N LYS A 147 5.24 9.70 21.86
CA LYS A 147 5.92 8.85 22.87
C LYS A 147 7.28 8.36 22.41
N VAL A 148 7.43 8.16 21.11
CA VAL A 148 8.64 7.62 20.52
C VAL A 148 9.71 8.70 20.42
N LYS A 149 10.85 8.46 21.06
CA LYS A 149 12.05 9.32 20.95
C LYS A 149 12.89 8.81 19.78
N HIS A 150 12.62 9.30 18.58
CA HIS A 150 13.31 8.85 17.36
C HIS A 150 14.42 9.82 16.91
N ASN A 151 14.62 10.96 17.58
CA ASN A 151 15.69 11.92 17.28
C ASN A 151 15.80 12.27 15.79
N ASP A 152 14.66 12.39 15.11
CA ASP A 152 14.52 12.59 13.67
C ASP A 152 15.08 11.47 12.78
N ASP A 153 15.38 10.31 13.35
CA ASP A 153 15.78 9.11 12.62
C ASP A 153 14.54 8.31 12.19
N PRO A 154 14.30 8.16 10.87
CA PRO A 154 13.14 7.46 10.35
C PRO A 154 13.12 5.95 10.65
N LEU A 155 14.29 5.29 10.65
CA LEU A 155 14.38 3.87 10.97
C LEU A 155 14.12 3.62 12.46
N LEU A 156 14.71 4.46 13.32
CA LEU A 156 14.44 4.40 14.75
C LEU A 156 12.96 4.67 15.06
N PHE A 157 12.29 5.53 14.30
CA PHE A 157 10.85 5.74 14.43
C PHE A 157 10.07 4.44 14.22
N ILE A 158 10.33 3.70 13.13
CA ILE A 158 9.61 2.44 12.83
C ILE A 158 9.90 1.41 13.93
N GLU A 159 11.15 1.18 14.26
CA GLU A 159 11.55 0.20 15.27
C GLU A 159 10.94 0.48 16.65
N SER A 160 10.69 1.76 16.94
CA SER A 160 10.11 2.20 18.21
C SER A 160 8.58 2.19 18.24
N ILE A 161 7.89 1.89 17.14
CA ILE A 161 6.44 1.73 17.13
C ILE A 161 6.04 0.57 18.05
N PRO A 162 5.15 0.78 19.04
CA PRO A 162 4.81 -0.25 20.03
C PRO A 162 4.15 -1.51 19.45
N SER A 163 3.42 -1.36 18.33
CA SER A 163 2.75 -2.45 17.63
C SER A 163 3.72 -3.21 16.71
N ARG A 164 4.08 -4.44 17.08
CA ARG A 164 4.88 -5.31 16.22
C ARG A 164 4.21 -5.58 14.87
N GLU A 165 2.89 -5.74 14.86
CA GLU A 165 2.11 -5.91 13.62
C GLU A 165 2.30 -4.72 12.68
N THR A 166 2.18 -3.49 13.22
CA THR A 166 2.33 -2.26 12.43
C THR A 166 3.77 -2.09 11.91
N ARG A 167 4.80 -2.39 12.72
CA ARG A 167 6.21 -2.36 12.24
C ARG A 167 6.40 -3.27 11.03
N ILE A 168 6.04 -4.54 11.17
CA ILE A 168 6.17 -5.53 10.09
C ILE A 168 5.34 -5.13 8.86
N PHE A 169 4.16 -4.53 9.08
CA PHE A 169 3.33 -4.04 7.98
C PHE A 169 4.03 -2.95 7.18
N VAL A 170 4.59 -1.94 7.86
CA VAL A 170 5.32 -0.83 7.22
C VAL A 170 6.50 -1.36 6.41
N GLU A 171 7.35 -2.21 7.00
CA GLU A 171 8.49 -2.82 6.33
C GLU A 171 8.08 -3.59 5.06
N ARG A 172 7.06 -4.43 5.17
CA ARG A 172 6.60 -5.27 4.06
C ARG A 172 5.97 -4.47 2.93
N VAL A 173 5.15 -3.47 3.27
CA VAL A 173 4.51 -2.64 2.22
C VAL A 173 5.56 -1.82 1.50
N LEU A 174 6.54 -1.23 2.19
CA LEU A 174 7.61 -0.49 1.52
C LEU A 174 8.50 -1.37 0.68
N THR A 175 8.87 -2.55 1.16
CA THR A 175 9.59 -3.54 0.35
C THR A 175 8.81 -3.88 -0.91
N ASN A 176 7.51 -4.16 -0.79
CA ASN A 176 6.65 -4.42 -1.95
C ASN A 176 6.60 -3.21 -2.90
N TYR A 177 6.48 -2.01 -2.36
CA TYR A 177 6.42 -0.77 -3.14
C TYR A 177 7.68 -0.56 -3.96
N TRP A 178 8.86 -0.70 -3.36
CA TRP A 178 10.14 -0.57 -4.06
C TRP A 178 10.34 -1.65 -5.13
N ILE A 179 9.95 -2.90 -4.86
CA ILE A 179 10.01 -3.98 -5.85
C ILE A 179 9.09 -3.68 -7.05
N TYR A 180 7.86 -3.17 -6.81
CA TYR A 180 6.99 -2.77 -7.90
C TYR A 180 7.57 -1.59 -8.69
N ARG A 181 8.20 -0.60 -8.03
CA ARG A 181 8.88 0.51 -8.73
C ARG A 181 10.03 0.01 -9.61
N ILE A 182 10.86 -0.89 -9.11
CA ILE A 182 11.92 -1.54 -9.90
C ILE A 182 11.31 -2.25 -11.10
N ARG A 183 10.27 -3.04 -10.88
CA ARG A 183 9.58 -3.80 -11.93
C ARG A 183 9.00 -2.92 -13.04
N PHE A 184 8.57 -1.71 -12.71
CA PHE A 184 8.01 -0.75 -13.67
C PHE A 184 9.01 0.32 -14.13
N ASN A 185 10.31 0.11 -13.84
CA ASN A 185 11.40 1.06 -14.15
C ASN A 185 11.14 2.47 -13.63
N GLN A 186 10.57 2.57 -12.43
CA GLN A 186 10.31 3.85 -11.77
C GLN A 186 11.45 4.26 -10.84
N PRO A 187 11.70 5.57 -10.63
CA PRO A 187 12.70 6.06 -9.70
C PRO A 187 12.50 5.56 -8.27
N LEU A 188 13.58 5.34 -7.54
CA LEU A 188 13.56 4.82 -6.15
C LEU A 188 13.79 5.91 -5.10
N ALA A 189 13.33 7.14 -5.35
CA ALA A 189 13.62 8.33 -4.52
C ALA A 189 13.36 8.10 -3.01
N SER A 190 12.27 7.42 -2.65
CA SER A 190 11.97 7.11 -1.23
C SER A 190 12.92 6.07 -0.64
N MET A 191 13.38 5.09 -1.42
CA MET A 191 14.39 4.11 -0.97
C MET A 191 15.74 4.79 -0.78
N ASP A 192 16.14 5.65 -1.71
CA ASP A 192 17.37 6.43 -1.63
C ASP A 192 17.37 7.41 -0.43
N ALA A 193 16.19 7.98 -0.12
CA ALA A 193 16.02 8.81 1.07
C ALA A 193 16.29 8.01 2.34
N VAL A 194 15.69 6.82 2.49
CA VAL A 194 15.90 5.94 3.64
C VAL A 194 17.36 5.52 3.75
N ALA A 195 18.01 5.16 2.65
CA ALA A 195 19.44 4.79 2.64
C ALA A 195 20.35 5.92 3.11
N ARG A 196 19.90 7.18 3.00
CA ARG A 196 20.62 8.38 3.49
C ARG A 196 20.15 8.85 4.87
N GLY A 197 19.35 8.05 5.58
CA GLY A 197 18.78 8.41 6.89
C GLY A 197 17.72 9.52 6.82
N LYS A 198 17.08 9.73 5.67
CA LYS A 198 16.02 10.72 5.46
C LYS A 198 14.65 10.08 5.44
N TRP A 199 13.63 10.86 5.80
CA TRP A 199 12.24 10.41 5.74
C TRP A 199 11.82 10.14 4.29
N PRO A 200 11.18 8.97 4.02
CA PRO A 200 10.70 8.62 2.69
C PRO A 200 9.40 9.36 2.38
N HIS A 201 9.44 10.34 1.51
CA HIS A 201 8.24 11.02 1.05
C HIS A 201 7.64 10.32 -0.17
N TYR A 202 6.31 10.30 -0.21
CA TYR A 202 5.56 9.93 -1.40
C TYR A 202 5.69 11.06 -2.42
N THR A 203 6.12 10.71 -3.61
CA THR A 203 6.13 11.60 -4.78
C THR A 203 5.45 10.86 -5.90
N SER A 204 4.37 11.39 -6.44
CA SER A 204 3.64 10.76 -7.54
C SER A 204 4.48 10.74 -8.83
N GLU A 205 4.19 9.79 -9.72
CA GLU A 205 4.84 9.75 -11.06
C GLU A 205 4.69 11.08 -11.80
N ARG A 206 3.56 11.74 -11.63
CA ARG A 206 3.29 13.04 -12.26
C ARG A 206 4.19 14.15 -11.73
N GLU A 207 4.42 14.19 -10.42
CA GLU A 207 5.32 15.15 -9.79
C GLU A 207 6.77 14.90 -10.21
N LEU A 208 7.21 13.63 -10.23
CA LEU A 208 8.55 13.26 -10.70
C LEU A 208 8.76 13.62 -12.17
N ALA A 209 7.76 13.44 -13.04
CA ALA A 209 7.86 13.80 -14.44
C ALA A 209 8.02 15.31 -14.65
N VAL A 210 7.40 16.12 -13.81
CA VAL A 210 7.55 17.59 -13.83
C VAL A 210 8.96 17.99 -13.37
N GLU A 211 9.45 17.40 -12.29
CA GLU A 211 10.79 17.70 -11.72
C GLU A 211 11.91 17.38 -12.73
N VAL A 212 11.84 16.21 -13.39
CA VAL A 212 12.78 15.82 -14.45
C VAL A 212 12.71 16.76 -15.65
N ALA A 213 11.51 17.24 -16.03
CA ALA A 213 11.33 18.16 -17.14
C ALA A 213 11.85 19.59 -16.82
N GLU A 214 11.92 19.96 -15.56
CA GLU A 214 12.50 21.25 -15.10
C GLU A 214 14.02 21.18 -15.02
N ASP A 215 14.57 20.09 -14.49
CA ASP A 215 16.04 19.88 -14.40
C ASP A 215 16.70 19.77 -15.79
N GLY A 216 16.03 19.19 -16.76
CA GLY A 216 16.52 19.08 -18.14
C GLY A 216 16.49 20.37 -18.95
N ARG A 217 15.98 21.48 -18.38
CA ARG A 217 15.92 22.82 -19.00
C ARG A 217 16.96 23.80 -18.46
N ASN A 218 17.76 23.41 -17.48
CA ASN A 218 18.89 24.16 -16.92
C ASN A 218 20.22 23.54 -17.37
#